data_8bc8274025bf497a8301c33a3ba0b491
#
_entry.id   8bc8274025bf497a8301c33a3ba0b491
#
_cell.length_a   1.000
_cell.length_b   1.000
_cell.length_c   1.000
_cell.angle_alpha   90.00
_cell.angle_beta   90.00
_cell.angle_gamma   90.00
#
_symmetry.space_group_name_H-M   'P 1'
#
loop_
_entity.id
_entity.type
_entity.pdbx_description
1 polymer ?
#
loop_
_entity_poly.entity_id
_entity_poly.type
_entity_poly.pdbx_seq_one_letter_code
_entity_poly.pdbx_strand_id
1 'polypeptide(L)'
;MADIKVAAYICKGCGLGERLDTDALVKIAQKDGKMPLAKSHDFLCNADGVAMIKNDIANEGVTHVMIGACSRRAKTEAFNFPENAVARANLREGVIWIRPDTDEARETTQEMAEDYIRMGCAEVKAMTAPAGNTNTGTSKTLLVVGGGVTGMTTAIEASKTGYPVVLVEKTGALGGWAAKLYKRVPVHEPYKSPADTGVGDLVAQVQADSNIKVYLNATVAKTDGAPGRFVVDIATESGATHTEDIGAIVQASGFTLYDMNKLPELGGGKSA
;
A
#
# COMPACT_ATOMS: atom_id res chain seq x y z
N MET A 1 3.32 -0.96 32.21
CA MET A 1 4.12 -0.97 30.96
C MET A 1 4.67 -2.38 30.84
N ALA A 2 4.54 -3.04 29.70
CA ALA A 2 5.14 -4.35 29.52
C ALA A 2 6.66 -4.22 29.63
N ASP A 3 7.32 -5.19 30.26
CA ASP A 3 8.77 -5.20 30.38
C ASP A 3 9.41 -5.23 28.99
N ILE A 4 10.29 -4.24 28.74
CA ILE A 4 11.02 -4.16 27.46
C ILE A 4 12.11 -5.22 27.47
N LYS A 5 11.97 -6.24 26.61
CA LYS A 5 12.99 -7.25 26.36
C LYS A 5 13.60 -7.05 24.98
N VAL A 6 14.89 -6.73 24.97
CA VAL A 6 15.63 -6.37 23.78
C VAL A 6 16.52 -7.52 23.30
N ALA A 7 16.60 -7.74 21.99
CA ALA A 7 17.52 -8.68 21.37
C ALA A 7 18.18 -8.11 20.11
N ALA A 8 19.39 -8.57 19.81
CA ALA A 8 20.15 -8.18 18.63
C ALA A 8 20.49 -9.39 17.76
N TYR A 9 20.37 -9.24 16.45
CA TYR A 9 20.68 -10.29 15.49
C TYR A 9 21.59 -9.75 14.40
N ILE A 10 22.76 -10.37 14.22
CA ILE A 10 23.80 -9.94 13.28
C ILE A 10 23.84 -10.92 12.12
N CYS A 11 23.71 -10.43 10.90
CA CYS A 11 23.79 -11.22 9.68
C CYS A 11 25.25 -11.37 9.23
N LYS A 12 25.64 -12.61 8.83
CA LYS A 12 26.95 -12.88 8.22
C LYS A 12 26.90 -12.90 6.69
N GLY A 13 25.70 -12.98 6.10
CA GLY A 13 25.53 -13.17 4.67
C GLY A 13 25.78 -11.93 3.84
N CYS A 14 25.75 -12.12 2.52
CA CYS A 14 25.90 -11.05 1.51
C CYS A 14 27.19 -10.24 1.64
N GLY A 15 28.32 -10.90 1.95
CA GLY A 15 29.63 -10.29 2.09
C GLY A 15 29.92 -9.68 3.48
N LEU A 16 28.98 -9.74 4.41
CA LEU A 16 29.18 -9.16 5.74
C LEU A 16 30.23 -9.93 6.54
N GLY A 17 30.13 -11.27 6.57
CA GLY A 17 31.06 -12.11 7.32
C GLY A 17 32.47 -12.18 6.72
N GLU A 18 32.62 -11.87 5.44
CA GLU A 18 33.92 -11.80 4.78
C GLU A 18 34.67 -10.48 5.08
N ARG A 19 33.90 -9.41 5.35
CA ARG A 19 34.44 -8.05 5.51
C ARG A 19 34.46 -7.54 6.95
N LEU A 20 33.65 -8.14 7.84
CA LEU A 20 33.48 -7.70 9.22
C LEU A 20 33.68 -8.88 10.19
N ASP A 21 34.25 -8.60 11.33
CA ASP A 21 34.20 -9.50 12.48
C ASP A 21 32.80 -9.42 13.11
N THR A 22 31.93 -10.29 12.64
CA THR A 22 30.53 -10.34 13.11
C THR A 22 30.39 -10.83 14.55
N ASP A 23 31.36 -11.58 15.08
CA ASP A 23 31.37 -12.03 16.46
C ASP A 23 31.78 -10.88 17.39
N ALA A 24 32.66 -9.98 16.94
CA ALA A 24 32.92 -8.72 17.63
C ALA A 24 31.66 -7.85 17.67
N LEU A 25 30.90 -7.74 16.56
CA LEU A 25 29.63 -6.99 16.54
C LEU A 25 28.58 -7.54 17.50
N VAL A 26 28.50 -8.87 17.68
CA VAL A 26 27.63 -9.48 18.69
C VAL A 26 28.07 -9.05 20.11
N LYS A 27 29.39 -9.04 20.38
CA LYS A 27 29.91 -8.57 21.68
C LYS A 27 29.65 -7.09 21.93
N ILE A 28 29.74 -6.24 20.89
CA ILE A 28 29.38 -4.82 20.97
C ILE A 28 27.89 -4.67 21.30
N ALA A 29 27.01 -5.42 20.61
CA ALA A 29 25.59 -5.40 20.94
C ALA A 29 25.31 -5.79 22.40
N GLN A 30 26.00 -6.81 22.93
CA GLN A 30 25.84 -7.25 24.30
C GLN A 30 26.39 -6.23 25.32
N LYS A 31 27.63 -5.79 25.13
CA LYS A 31 28.37 -4.96 26.08
C LYS A 31 27.94 -3.49 26.03
N ASP A 32 28.10 -2.89 24.86
CA ASP A 32 27.83 -1.46 24.66
C ASP A 32 26.34 -1.21 24.43
N GLY A 33 25.73 -2.04 23.57
CA GLY A 33 24.32 -2.02 23.29
C GLY A 33 23.42 -2.49 24.42
N LYS A 34 23.97 -3.16 25.45
CA LYS A 34 23.23 -3.75 26.58
C LYS A 34 22.07 -4.63 26.09
N MET A 35 22.33 -5.46 25.07
CA MET A 35 21.40 -6.46 24.58
C MET A 35 21.65 -7.79 25.29
N PRO A 36 20.78 -8.24 26.21
CA PRO A 36 20.98 -9.48 26.95
C PRO A 36 20.97 -10.70 26.03
N LEU A 37 20.25 -10.65 24.95
CA LEU A 37 20.23 -11.65 23.90
C LEU A 37 20.83 -11.05 22.63
N ALA A 38 21.96 -11.61 22.17
CA ALA A 38 22.55 -11.24 20.90
C ALA A 38 23.10 -12.49 20.18
N LYS A 39 22.73 -12.67 18.93
CA LYS A 39 23.07 -13.85 18.12
C LYS A 39 23.52 -13.42 16.72
N SER A 40 24.34 -14.25 16.07
CA SER A 40 24.64 -14.13 14.67
C SER A 40 24.08 -15.32 13.88
N HIS A 41 23.85 -15.12 12.58
CA HIS A 41 23.37 -16.17 11.67
C HIS A 41 23.88 -15.92 10.27
N ASP A 42 24.16 -16.98 9.52
CA ASP A 42 24.73 -16.86 8.17
C ASP A 42 23.82 -16.08 7.22
N PHE A 43 22.51 -16.32 7.26
CA PHE A 43 21.52 -15.57 6.50
C PHE A 43 20.26 -15.33 7.35
N LEU A 44 20.18 -14.23 8.05
CA LEU A 44 19.02 -13.88 8.90
C LEU A 44 17.69 -13.83 8.13
N CYS A 45 17.73 -13.54 6.83
CA CYS A 45 16.54 -13.41 5.98
C CYS A 45 16.05 -14.73 5.35
N ASN A 46 16.75 -15.85 5.57
CA ASN A 46 16.26 -17.16 5.15
C ASN A 46 15.25 -17.73 6.18
N ALA A 47 14.66 -18.89 5.87
CA ALA A 47 13.65 -19.51 6.71
C ALA A 47 14.18 -19.80 8.14
N ASP A 48 15.41 -20.31 8.26
CA ASP A 48 16.01 -20.69 9.54
C ASP A 48 16.38 -19.46 10.38
N GLY A 49 16.93 -18.42 9.74
CA GLY A 49 17.26 -17.16 10.40
C GLY A 49 16.01 -16.44 10.93
N VAL A 50 14.96 -16.39 10.14
CA VAL A 50 13.66 -15.82 10.57
C VAL A 50 13.03 -16.68 11.66
N ALA A 51 13.10 -18.01 11.55
CA ALA A 51 12.58 -18.91 12.57
C ALA A 51 13.30 -18.74 13.92
N MET A 52 14.62 -18.55 13.90
CA MET A 52 15.40 -18.26 15.11
C MET A 52 14.90 -17.01 15.82
N ILE A 53 14.69 -15.91 15.08
CA ILE A 53 14.17 -14.66 15.64
C ILE A 53 12.76 -14.85 16.20
N LYS A 54 11.86 -15.51 15.46
CA LYS A 54 10.49 -15.80 15.90
C LYS A 54 10.44 -16.68 17.14
N ASN A 55 11.32 -17.66 17.23
CA ASN A 55 11.44 -18.53 18.41
C ASN A 55 11.86 -17.74 19.65
N ASP A 56 12.82 -16.82 19.51
CA ASP A 56 13.24 -15.97 20.62
C ASP A 56 12.13 -14.98 21.03
N ILE A 57 11.38 -14.44 20.07
CA ILE A 57 10.20 -13.63 20.35
C ILE A 57 9.18 -14.42 21.18
N ALA A 58 8.87 -15.66 20.75
CA ALA A 58 7.86 -16.50 21.40
C ALA A 58 8.29 -17.04 22.76
N ASN A 59 9.53 -17.54 22.86
CA ASN A 59 9.99 -18.31 24.03
C ASN A 59 10.69 -17.42 25.08
N GLU A 60 11.43 -16.39 24.63
CA GLU A 60 12.15 -15.49 25.54
C GLU A 60 11.36 -14.20 25.80
N GLY A 61 10.24 -14.00 25.10
CA GLY A 61 9.39 -12.81 25.23
C GLY A 61 10.06 -11.54 24.72
N VAL A 62 10.87 -11.63 23.66
CA VAL A 62 11.52 -10.47 23.05
C VAL A 62 10.46 -9.53 22.48
N THR A 63 10.50 -8.27 22.87
CA THR A 63 9.57 -7.22 22.43
C THR A 63 10.22 -6.24 21.45
N HIS A 64 11.56 -6.15 21.49
CA HIS A 64 12.34 -5.18 20.71
C HIS A 64 13.48 -5.90 20.01
N VAL A 65 13.51 -5.81 18.68
CA VAL A 65 14.40 -6.57 17.80
C VAL A 65 15.32 -5.61 17.05
N MET A 66 16.63 -5.67 17.30
CA MET A 66 17.64 -4.97 16.51
C MET A 66 18.24 -5.96 15.51
N ILE A 67 18.28 -5.60 14.23
CA ILE A 67 18.83 -6.43 13.15
C ILE A 67 19.98 -5.69 12.48
N GLY A 68 21.21 -6.16 12.69
CA GLY A 68 22.40 -5.72 11.98
C GLY A 68 22.58 -6.51 10.68
N ALA A 69 22.16 -5.95 9.56
CA ALA A 69 22.14 -6.63 8.24
C ALA A 69 22.10 -5.62 7.08
N CYS A 70 21.30 -5.90 6.07
CA CYS A 70 20.99 -4.99 4.96
C CYS A 70 20.07 -3.85 5.39
N SER A 71 19.86 -2.87 4.51
CA SER A 71 19.01 -1.70 4.74
C SER A 71 17.54 -2.05 5.02
N ARG A 72 16.79 -1.09 5.57
CA ARG A 72 15.35 -1.22 5.83
C ARG A 72 14.52 -1.50 4.56
N ARG A 73 15.06 -1.17 3.38
CA ARG A 73 14.38 -1.36 2.09
C ARG A 73 14.50 -2.78 1.55
N ALA A 74 15.47 -3.57 2.09
CA ALA A 74 15.70 -4.93 1.65
C ALA A 74 15.06 -5.93 2.62
N LYS A 75 14.47 -7.01 2.08
CA LYS A 75 13.92 -8.11 2.88
C LYS A 75 12.89 -7.68 3.92
N THR A 76 11.99 -6.77 3.53
CA THR A 76 10.94 -6.24 4.40
C THR A 76 9.98 -7.32 4.88
N GLU A 77 9.64 -8.26 3.99
CA GLU A 77 8.73 -9.37 4.30
C GLU A 77 9.36 -10.37 5.30
N ALA A 78 10.68 -10.63 5.18
CA ALA A 78 11.39 -11.55 6.06
C ALA A 78 11.49 -11.00 7.50
N PHE A 79 11.65 -9.69 7.64
CA PHE A 79 11.79 -9.01 8.93
C PHE A 79 10.52 -8.26 9.38
N ASN A 80 9.38 -8.80 9.01
CA ASN A 80 8.09 -8.29 9.44
C ASN A 80 7.66 -8.95 10.76
N PHE A 81 7.80 -8.21 11.84
CA PHE A 81 7.37 -8.59 13.19
C PHE A 81 6.39 -7.52 13.70
N PRO A 82 5.11 -7.58 13.32
CA PRO A 82 4.16 -6.46 13.47
C PRO A 82 3.88 -6.05 14.93
N GLU A 83 4.09 -6.95 15.87
CA GLU A 83 3.86 -6.69 17.31
C GLU A 83 5.13 -6.25 18.06
N ASN A 84 6.27 -6.16 17.36
CA ASN A 84 7.55 -5.84 17.93
C ASN A 84 8.08 -4.50 17.44
N ALA A 85 8.82 -3.81 18.28
CA ALA A 85 9.67 -2.70 17.83
C ALA A 85 10.87 -3.27 17.06
N VAL A 86 11.11 -2.81 15.83
CA VAL A 86 12.18 -3.33 14.97
C VAL A 86 13.07 -2.21 14.48
N ALA A 87 14.34 -2.20 14.91
CA ALA A 87 15.38 -1.33 14.35
C ALA A 87 16.31 -2.11 13.41
N ARG A 88 16.83 -1.45 12.39
CA ARG A 88 17.72 -2.03 11.38
C ARG A 88 19.02 -1.23 11.31
N ALA A 89 20.14 -1.81 11.73
CA ALA A 89 21.48 -1.30 11.50
C ALA A 89 21.93 -1.71 10.08
N ASN A 90 22.11 -0.72 9.19
CA ASN A 90 22.45 -0.94 7.79
C ASN A 90 23.94 -1.20 7.59
N LEU A 91 24.37 -2.45 7.77
CA LEU A 91 25.76 -2.84 7.64
C LEU A 91 26.18 -3.09 6.20
N ARG A 92 25.28 -3.54 5.33
CA ARG A 92 25.63 -3.87 3.95
C ARG A 92 25.75 -2.62 3.08
N GLU A 93 24.67 -1.90 2.85
CA GLU A 93 24.64 -0.73 1.97
C GLU A 93 25.27 0.49 2.63
N GLY A 94 25.17 0.60 3.95
CA GLY A 94 25.67 1.76 4.70
C GLY A 94 27.10 1.64 5.22
N VAL A 95 27.69 0.43 5.19
CA VAL A 95 29.06 0.21 5.65
C VAL A 95 29.89 -0.48 4.57
N ILE A 96 29.71 -1.80 4.34
CA ILE A 96 30.67 -2.54 3.50
C ILE A 96 30.62 -2.14 2.02
N TRP A 97 29.51 -1.65 1.49
CA TRP A 97 29.41 -1.24 0.10
C TRP A 97 29.99 0.16 -0.17
N ILE A 98 30.09 1.02 0.83
CA ILE A 98 30.59 2.37 0.69
C ILE A 98 32.06 2.52 1.12
N ARG A 99 32.64 1.46 1.67
CA ARG A 99 34.05 1.43 2.14
C ARG A 99 34.88 0.58 1.19
N PRO A 100 36.16 0.96 0.93
CA PRO A 100 37.06 0.13 0.13
C PRO A 100 37.27 -1.24 0.77
N ASP A 101 37.47 -2.26 -0.07
CA ASP A 101 37.83 -3.62 0.40
C ASP A 101 39.33 -3.79 0.34
N THR A 102 40.03 -3.12 1.26
CA THR A 102 41.49 -3.17 1.40
C THR A 102 41.85 -3.39 2.86
N ASP A 103 43.04 -3.92 3.09
CA ASP A 103 43.52 -4.17 4.47
C ASP A 103 43.61 -2.89 5.28
N GLU A 104 44.01 -1.76 4.65
CA GLU A 104 44.12 -0.45 5.30
C GLU A 104 42.74 0.10 5.76
N ALA A 105 41.68 -0.25 5.02
CA ALA A 105 40.33 0.21 5.37
C ALA A 105 39.60 -0.72 6.33
N ARG A 106 40.12 -1.89 6.59
CA ARG A 106 39.43 -2.96 7.36
C ARG A 106 39.09 -2.51 8.79
N GLU A 107 40.05 -1.95 9.51
CA GLU A 107 39.86 -1.48 10.88
C GLU A 107 38.77 -0.40 10.96
N THR A 108 38.90 0.66 10.14
CA THR A 108 37.92 1.76 10.14
C THR A 108 36.55 1.34 9.62
N THR A 109 36.47 0.31 8.78
CA THR A 109 35.19 -0.28 8.34
C THR A 109 34.54 -1.06 9.46
N GLN A 110 35.33 -1.79 10.26
CA GLN A 110 34.84 -2.49 11.44
C GLN A 110 34.33 -1.51 12.50
N GLU A 111 35.10 -0.45 12.81
CA GLU A 111 34.69 0.61 13.75
C GLU A 111 33.37 1.25 13.34
N MET A 112 33.22 1.56 12.04
CA MET A 112 31.97 2.10 11.49
C MET A 112 30.80 1.11 11.70
N ALA A 113 31.01 -0.19 11.46
CA ALA A 113 29.99 -1.20 11.68
C ALA A 113 29.59 -1.29 13.17
N GLU A 114 30.56 -1.19 14.08
CA GLU A 114 30.31 -1.17 15.52
C GLU A 114 29.44 0.03 15.92
N ASP A 115 29.71 1.22 15.35
CA ASP A 115 28.89 2.40 15.61
C ASP A 115 27.45 2.23 15.08
N TYR A 116 27.27 1.62 13.91
CA TYR A 116 25.95 1.29 13.40
C TYR A 116 25.20 0.33 14.34
N ILE A 117 25.90 -0.63 14.95
CA ILE A 117 25.29 -1.52 15.95
C ILE A 117 24.92 -0.73 17.21
N ARG A 118 25.82 0.12 17.74
CA ARG A 118 25.52 0.97 18.91
C ARG A 118 24.30 1.86 18.67
N MET A 119 24.22 2.50 17.49
CA MET A 119 23.07 3.32 17.07
C MET A 119 21.79 2.51 16.98
N GLY A 120 21.81 1.34 16.30
CA GLY A 120 20.64 0.48 16.18
C GLY A 120 20.14 -0.05 17.54
N CYS A 121 21.06 -0.38 18.45
CA CYS A 121 20.72 -0.78 19.82
C CYS A 121 20.09 0.38 20.61
N ALA A 122 20.59 1.59 20.46
CA ALA A 122 20.01 2.78 21.10
C ALA A 122 18.63 3.09 20.52
N GLU A 123 18.50 3.05 19.19
CA GLU A 123 17.25 3.28 18.49
C GLU A 123 16.14 2.31 18.96
N VAL A 124 16.40 1.01 18.92
CA VAL A 124 15.37 0.01 19.25
C VAL A 124 14.88 0.13 20.69
N LYS A 125 15.77 0.46 21.63
CA LYS A 125 15.40 0.68 23.04
C LYS A 125 14.51 1.91 23.24
N ALA A 126 14.63 2.92 22.39
CA ALA A 126 13.84 4.14 22.44
C ALA A 126 12.51 4.00 21.64
N MET A 127 12.34 2.94 20.86
CA MET A 127 11.13 2.71 20.09
C MET A 127 9.99 2.22 21.00
N THR A 128 8.77 2.47 20.52
CA THR A 128 7.56 1.81 21.02
C THR A 128 7.09 0.85 19.95
N ALA A 129 6.68 -0.36 20.32
CA ALA A 129 6.08 -1.29 19.37
C ALA A 129 4.86 -0.61 18.71
N PRO A 130 4.75 -0.67 17.38
CA PRO A 130 3.65 0.00 16.70
C PRO A 130 2.32 -0.62 17.12
N ALA A 131 1.41 0.21 17.61
CA ALA A 131 0.04 -0.22 17.80
C ALA A 131 -0.59 -0.48 16.43
N GLY A 132 -1.07 -1.69 16.22
CA GLY A 132 -1.84 -2.02 15.03
C GLY A 132 -3.09 -1.13 14.96
N ASN A 133 -3.60 -0.91 13.75
CA ASN A 133 -4.90 -0.27 13.59
C ASN A 133 -5.99 -1.20 14.16
N THR A 134 -6.43 -0.92 15.37
CA THR A 134 -7.50 -1.66 16.07
C THR A 134 -8.89 -1.23 15.62
N ASN A 135 -8.99 -0.42 14.58
CA ASN A 135 -10.25 0.13 14.10
C ASN A 135 -11.08 -0.96 13.40
N THR A 136 -11.90 -1.65 14.16
CA THR A 136 -12.81 -2.72 13.70
C THR A 136 -14.02 -2.22 12.93
N GLY A 137 -14.23 -0.90 12.86
CA GLY A 137 -15.36 -0.25 12.21
C GLY A 137 -15.11 0.17 10.76
N THR A 138 -14.27 -0.55 10.01
CA THR A 138 -14.02 -0.23 8.60
C THR A 138 -15.17 -0.70 7.73
N SER A 139 -15.85 0.22 7.04
CA SER A 139 -16.83 -0.12 6.00
C SER A 139 -16.14 -0.80 4.82
N LYS A 140 -16.77 -1.85 4.28
CA LYS A 140 -16.32 -2.53 3.06
C LYS A 140 -17.03 -2.02 1.81
N THR A 141 -18.01 -1.13 1.95
CA THR A 141 -18.76 -0.57 0.84
C THR A 141 -17.91 0.40 0.04
N LEU A 142 -17.88 0.24 -1.27
CA LEU A 142 -17.21 1.17 -2.18
C LEU A 142 -18.25 2.15 -2.75
N LEU A 143 -17.89 3.44 -2.76
CA LEU A 143 -18.58 4.45 -3.54
C LEU A 143 -17.90 4.60 -4.89
N VAL A 144 -18.67 4.48 -5.97
CA VAL A 144 -18.22 4.79 -7.33
C VAL A 144 -18.98 6.01 -7.83
N VAL A 145 -18.26 7.08 -8.15
CA VAL A 145 -18.84 8.35 -8.63
C VAL A 145 -18.73 8.43 -10.14
N GLY A 146 -19.86 8.26 -10.83
CA GLY A 146 -20.00 8.28 -12.28
C GLY A 146 -20.37 6.92 -12.86
N GLY A 147 -21.51 6.86 -13.57
CA GLY A 147 -22.06 5.66 -14.19
C GLY A 147 -21.63 5.46 -15.66
N GLY A 148 -20.47 5.98 -16.05
CA GLY A 148 -19.86 5.70 -17.35
C GLY A 148 -19.17 4.32 -17.39
N VAL A 149 -18.48 4.00 -18.50
CA VAL A 149 -17.79 2.72 -18.69
C VAL A 149 -16.85 2.41 -17.52
N THR A 150 -16.02 3.39 -17.12
CA THR A 150 -15.08 3.21 -15.99
C THR A 150 -15.79 2.88 -14.70
N GLY A 151 -16.85 3.64 -14.35
CA GLY A 151 -17.56 3.42 -13.11
C GLY A 151 -18.33 2.10 -13.08
N MET A 152 -19.01 1.75 -14.18
CA MET A 152 -19.72 0.47 -14.28
C MET A 152 -18.76 -0.72 -14.20
N THR A 153 -17.64 -0.68 -14.93
CA THR A 153 -16.61 -1.73 -14.84
C THR A 153 -16.06 -1.85 -13.43
N THR A 154 -15.73 -0.72 -12.78
CA THR A 154 -15.29 -0.71 -11.39
C THR A 154 -16.32 -1.35 -10.46
N ALA A 155 -17.58 -0.98 -10.60
CA ALA A 155 -18.65 -1.50 -9.76
C ALA A 155 -18.81 -3.03 -9.92
N ILE A 156 -18.80 -3.52 -11.15
CA ILE A 156 -18.91 -4.94 -11.47
C ILE A 156 -17.71 -5.73 -10.88
N GLU A 157 -16.48 -5.25 -11.11
CA GLU A 157 -15.29 -5.96 -10.64
C GLU A 157 -15.18 -5.92 -9.10
N ALA A 158 -15.55 -4.82 -8.46
CA ALA A 158 -15.62 -4.75 -7.01
C ALA A 158 -16.67 -5.73 -6.43
N SER A 159 -17.86 -5.78 -7.02
CA SER A 159 -18.91 -6.73 -6.63
C SER A 159 -18.48 -8.17 -6.77
N LYS A 160 -17.80 -8.55 -7.87
CA LYS A 160 -17.23 -9.91 -8.07
C LYS A 160 -16.24 -10.31 -6.98
N THR A 161 -15.55 -9.36 -6.37
CA THR A 161 -14.63 -9.62 -5.26
C THR A 161 -15.30 -9.57 -3.89
N GLY A 162 -16.63 -9.42 -3.84
CA GLY A 162 -17.43 -9.48 -2.64
C GLY A 162 -17.60 -8.15 -1.88
N TYR A 163 -17.26 -7.03 -2.52
CA TYR A 163 -17.47 -5.69 -1.93
C TYR A 163 -18.84 -5.13 -2.34
N PRO A 164 -19.69 -4.70 -1.39
CA PRO A 164 -20.87 -3.91 -1.70
C PRO A 164 -20.50 -2.60 -2.38
N VAL A 165 -21.29 -2.20 -3.38
CA VAL A 165 -21.01 -0.99 -4.16
C VAL A 165 -22.21 -0.05 -4.15
N VAL A 166 -21.93 1.23 -3.96
CA VAL A 166 -22.84 2.34 -4.20
C VAL A 166 -22.36 3.07 -5.44
N LEU A 167 -23.14 3.06 -6.52
CA LEU A 167 -22.85 3.74 -7.78
C LEU A 167 -23.73 4.98 -7.92
N VAL A 168 -23.12 6.16 -8.03
CA VAL A 168 -23.80 7.45 -8.16
C VAL A 168 -23.61 8.00 -9.56
N GLU A 169 -24.71 8.26 -10.27
CA GLU A 169 -24.72 8.86 -11.61
C GLU A 169 -25.59 10.12 -11.61
N LYS A 170 -25.03 11.20 -12.13
CA LYS A 170 -25.70 12.53 -12.17
C LYS A 170 -26.86 12.61 -13.16
N THR A 171 -26.87 11.74 -14.16
CA THR A 171 -27.91 11.68 -15.18
C THR A 171 -28.92 10.57 -14.89
N GLY A 172 -30.05 10.57 -15.59
CA GLY A 172 -31.11 9.57 -15.45
C GLY A 172 -30.75 8.21 -16.06
N ALA A 173 -29.56 8.00 -16.63
CA ALA A 173 -29.17 6.76 -17.26
C ALA A 173 -27.67 6.47 -17.10
N LEU A 174 -27.35 5.18 -16.96
CA LEU A 174 -25.98 4.68 -17.02
C LEU A 174 -25.44 4.68 -18.45
N GLY A 175 -24.11 4.59 -18.61
CA GLY A 175 -23.40 4.44 -19.89
C GLY A 175 -22.50 5.62 -20.24
N GLY A 176 -22.77 6.82 -19.73
CA GLY A 176 -21.96 8.01 -19.95
C GLY A 176 -21.77 8.36 -21.43
N TRP A 177 -20.58 8.80 -21.83
CA TRP A 177 -20.28 9.15 -23.24
C TRP A 177 -20.34 7.97 -24.19
N ALA A 178 -19.96 6.77 -23.73
CA ALA A 178 -19.92 5.59 -24.58
C ALA A 178 -21.34 5.16 -25.08
N ALA A 179 -22.37 5.43 -24.29
CA ALA A 179 -23.76 5.20 -24.69
C ALA A 179 -24.24 6.12 -25.86
N LYS A 180 -23.51 7.24 -26.09
CA LYS A 180 -23.81 8.18 -27.17
C LYS A 180 -23.09 7.85 -28.46
N LEU A 181 -22.15 6.90 -28.45
CA LEU A 181 -21.38 6.51 -29.61
C LEU A 181 -22.10 5.40 -30.39
N TYR A 182 -22.14 5.52 -31.71
CA TYR A 182 -22.68 4.48 -32.57
C TYR A 182 -21.85 3.19 -32.50
N LYS A 183 -20.52 3.30 -32.54
CA LYS A 183 -19.55 2.20 -32.47
C LYS A 183 -18.23 2.70 -31.89
N ARG A 184 -17.36 1.77 -31.53
CA ARG A 184 -16.00 2.06 -31.09
C ARG A 184 -14.96 1.44 -32.02
N VAL A 185 -13.74 1.94 -31.95
CA VAL A 185 -12.56 1.27 -32.50
C VAL A 185 -12.36 -0.07 -31.82
N PRO A 186 -12.15 -1.18 -32.54
CA PRO A 186 -11.88 -2.47 -31.93
C PRO A 186 -10.65 -2.43 -31.04
N VAL A 187 -10.70 -3.11 -29.89
CA VAL A 187 -9.57 -3.20 -28.95
C VAL A 187 -8.58 -4.31 -29.26
N HIS A 188 -8.92 -5.17 -30.26
CA HIS A 188 -8.09 -6.28 -30.71
C HIS A 188 -7.84 -6.22 -32.22
N GLU A 189 -6.71 -6.77 -32.63
CA GLU A 189 -6.39 -6.92 -34.04
C GLU A 189 -7.48 -7.72 -34.78
N PRO A 190 -7.71 -7.40 -36.08
CA PRO A 190 -6.98 -6.52 -37.00
C PRO A 190 -7.44 -5.05 -36.99
N TYR A 191 -8.25 -4.57 -36.04
CA TYR A 191 -8.73 -3.19 -35.88
C TYR A 191 -9.51 -2.61 -37.10
N LYS A 192 -9.94 -3.48 -38.02
CA LYS A 192 -10.48 -3.04 -39.34
C LYS A 192 -11.97 -2.68 -39.35
N SER A 193 -12.74 -3.27 -38.46
CA SER A 193 -14.20 -3.08 -38.45
C SER A 193 -14.63 -2.46 -37.12
N PRO A 194 -15.42 -1.35 -37.16
CA PRO A 194 -15.96 -0.77 -35.94
C PRO A 194 -16.76 -1.80 -35.13
N ALA A 195 -16.45 -1.92 -33.83
CA ALA A 195 -17.11 -2.83 -32.92
C ALA A 195 -18.24 -2.15 -32.15
N ASP A 196 -19.15 -2.95 -31.60
CA ASP A 196 -20.11 -2.46 -30.63
C ASP A 196 -19.43 -1.85 -29.40
N THR A 197 -20.06 -0.84 -28.79
CA THR A 197 -19.48 -0.19 -27.60
C THR A 197 -19.43 -1.10 -26.39
N GLY A 198 -20.31 -2.12 -26.33
CA GLY A 198 -20.46 -3.03 -25.19
C GLY A 198 -21.11 -2.38 -23.95
N VAL A 199 -21.61 -1.16 -24.08
CA VAL A 199 -22.20 -0.42 -22.96
C VAL A 199 -23.50 -1.04 -22.49
N GLY A 200 -24.33 -1.56 -23.41
CA GLY A 200 -25.58 -2.23 -23.07
C GLY A 200 -25.37 -3.42 -22.14
N ASP A 201 -24.32 -4.21 -22.40
CA ASP A 201 -23.97 -5.38 -21.57
C ASP A 201 -23.49 -4.95 -20.17
N LEU A 202 -22.73 -3.87 -20.07
CA LEU A 202 -22.30 -3.33 -18.79
C LEU A 202 -23.47 -2.82 -17.97
N VAL A 203 -24.40 -2.10 -18.60
CA VAL A 203 -25.62 -1.61 -17.95
C VAL A 203 -26.46 -2.78 -17.44
N ALA A 204 -26.65 -3.81 -18.26
CA ALA A 204 -27.41 -5.00 -17.88
C ALA A 204 -26.76 -5.73 -16.70
N GLN A 205 -25.44 -5.87 -16.68
CA GLN A 205 -24.70 -6.48 -15.57
C GLN A 205 -24.87 -5.69 -14.28
N VAL A 206 -24.71 -4.35 -14.31
CA VAL A 206 -24.90 -3.50 -13.13
C VAL A 206 -26.32 -3.61 -12.59
N GLN A 207 -27.34 -3.61 -13.47
CA GLN A 207 -28.73 -3.67 -13.07
C GLN A 207 -29.15 -5.05 -12.51
N ALA A 208 -28.50 -6.11 -12.97
CA ALA A 208 -28.76 -7.47 -12.49
C ALA A 208 -28.05 -7.80 -11.17
N ASP A 209 -27.05 -7.03 -10.77
CA ASP A 209 -26.22 -7.31 -9.61
C ASP A 209 -26.83 -6.67 -8.33
N SER A 210 -27.39 -7.48 -7.47
CA SER A 210 -28.00 -7.03 -6.19
C SER A 210 -26.99 -6.42 -5.20
N ASN A 211 -25.69 -6.63 -5.41
CA ASN A 211 -24.64 -6.08 -4.57
C ASN A 211 -24.23 -4.65 -5.00
N ILE A 212 -24.80 -4.17 -6.10
CA ILE A 212 -24.58 -2.81 -6.64
C ILE A 212 -25.85 -1.97 -6.43
N LYS A 213 -25.81 -1.01 -5.53
CA LYS A 213 -26.87 -0.03 -5.31
C LYS A 213 -26.64 1.18 -6.20
N VAL A 214 -27.58 1.48 -7.10
CA VAL A 214 -27.46 2.57 -8.07
C VAL A 214 -28.33 3.77 -7.68
N TYR A 215 -27.74 4.96 -7.66
CA TYR A 215 -28.43 6.23 -7.56
C TYR A 215 -28.30 6.98 -8.87
N LEU A 216 -29.42 7.14 -9.60
CA LEU A 216 -29.52 7.97 -10.80
C LEU A 216 -30.04 9.37 -10.46
N ASN A 217 -29.82 10.34 -11.33
CA ASN A 217 -30.12 11.76 -11.09
C ASN A 217 -29.61 12.23 -9.71
N ALA A 218 -28.41 11.78 -9.36
CA ALA A 218 -27.83 11.95 -8.03
C ALA A 218 -26.38 12.45 -8.07
N THR A 219 -26.02 13.21 -7.08
CA THR A 219 -24.67 13.74 -6.90
C THR A 219 -24.20 13.56 -5.45
N VAL A 220 -22.89 13.46 -5.25
CA VAL A 220 -22.29 13.50 -3.91
C VAL A 220 -22.34 14.94 -3.43
N ALA A 221 -23.15 15.20 -2.41
CA ALA A 221 -23.32 16.53 -1.83
C ALA A 221 -22.29 16.84 -0.74
N LYS A 222 -21.96 15.82 0.06
CA LYS A 222 -20.99 15.97 1.17
C LYS A 222 -20.24 14.67 1.39
N THR A 223 -18.98 14.79 1.73
CA THR A 223 -18.15 13.67 2.20
C THR A 223 -17.46 14.10 3.49
N ASP A 224 -17.54 13.25 4.51
CA ASP A 224 -16.91 13.45 5.81
C ASP A 224 -16.16 12.18 6.21
N GLY A 225 -15.30 12.26 7.24
CA GLY A 225 -14.55 11.10 7.75
C GLY A 225 -13.18 10.90 7.10
N ALA A 226 -12.78 9.65 6.95
CA ALA A 226 -11.45 9.25 6.47
C ALA A 226 -11.53 7.87 5.77
N PRO A 227 -10.47 7.44 5.06
CA PRO A 227 -10.42 6.11 4.46
C PRO A 227 -10.83 5.00 5.44
N GLY A 228 -11.74 4.15 5.00
CA GLY A 228 -12.37 3.13 5.80
C GLY A 228 -13.61 3.58 6.59
N ARG A 229 -13.87 4.88 6.69
CA ARG A 229 -14.95 5.44 7.51
C ARG A 229 -15.46 6.76 6.95
N PHE A 230 -15.74 6.80 5.66
CA PHE A 230 -16.40 7.94 5.06
C PHE A 230 -17.90 7.88 5.35
N VAL A 231 -18.48 9.03 5.65
CA VAL A 231 -19.93 9.27 5.66
C VAL A 231 -20.23 10.17 4.48
N VAL A 232 -21.04 9.68 3.55
CA VAL A 232 -21.27 10.36 2.28
C VAL A 232 -22.76 10.65 2.10
N ASP A 233 -23.09 11.93 1.90
CA ASP A 233 -24.45 12.37 1.59
C ASP A 233 -24.62 12.46 0.08
N ILE A 234 -25.59 11.72 -0.43
CA ILE A 234 -25.96 11.63 -1.84
C ILE A 234 -27.30 12.38 -2.01
N ALA A 235 -27.23 13.50 -2.71
CA ALA A 235 -28.44 14.28 -3.04
C ALA A 235 -29.00 13.83 -4.39
N THR A 236 -30.32 13.59 -4.42
CA THR A 236 -31.07 13.26 -5.64
C THR A 236 -31.79 14.48 -6.19
N GLU A 237 -32.13 14.50 -7.48
CA GLU A 237 -32.88 15.56 -8.11
C GLU A 237 -34.27 15.76 -7.50
N SER A 238 -34.84 14.72 -6.89
CA SER A 238 -36.10 14.78 -6.15
C SER A 238 -36.01 15.55 -4.82
N GLY A 239 -34.81 16.00 -4.43
CA GLY A 239 -34.56 16.71 -3.16
C GLY A 239 -34.31 15.79 -1.97
N ALA A 240 -34.33 14.45 -2.17
CA ALA A 240 -33.99 13.51 -1.10
C ALA A 240 -32.47 13.42 -0.95
N THR A 241 -32.01 13.27 0.31
CA THR A 241 -30.62 13.00 0.64
C THR A 241 -30.52 11.62 1.28
N HIS A 242 -29.59 10.82 0.79
CA HIS A 242 -29.27 9.49 1.32
C HIS A 242 -27.88 9.50 1.90
N THR A 243 -27.72 9.05 3.13
CA THR A 243 -26.42 8.96 3.78
C THR A 243 -25.91 7.52 3.73
N GLU A 244 -24.69 7.31 3.28
CA GLU A 244 -24.04 6.01 3.11
C GLU A 244 -22.70 5.95 3.86
N ASP A 245 -22.46 4.80 4.54
CA ASP A 245 -21.18 4.51 5.19
C ASP A 245 -20.22 3.82 4.21
N ILE A 246 -19.18 4.51 3.82
CA ILE A 246 -18.29 4.15 2.70
C ILE A 246 -16.86 3.87 3.21
N GLY A 247 -16.25 2.79 2.74
CA GLY A 247 -14.86 2.44 3.03
C GLY A 247 -13.87 3.10 2.11
N ALA A 248 -14.19 3.17 0.81
CA ALA A 248 -13.33 3.79 -0.20
C ALA A 248 -14.16 4.44 -1.31
N ILE A 249 -13.60 5.46 -1.95
CA ILE A 249 -14.26 6.23 -3.01
C ILE A 249 -13.46 6.10 -4.30
N VAL A 250 -14.13 5.72 -5.37
CA VAL A 250 -13.58 5.67 -6.73
C VAL A 250 -14.18 6.79 -7.55
N GLN A 251 -13.34 7.73 -7.97
CA GLN A 251 -13.76 8.85 -8.82
C GLN A 251 -13.71 8.43 -10.29
N ALA A 252 -14.87 8.26 -10.91
CA ALA A 252 -15.05 7.85 -12.31
C ALA A 252 -15.91 8.85 -13.11
N SER A 253 -15.82 10.14 -12.80
CA SER A 253 -16.66 11.22 -13.33
C SER A 253 -16.44 11.54 -14.81
N GLY A 254 -15.44 10.92 -15.45
CA GLY A 254 -15.16 11.09 -16.86
C GLY A 254 -14.60 12.48 -17.20
N PHE A 255 -15.05 13.03 -18.34
CA PHE A 255 -14.58 14.31 -18.87
C PHE A 255 -15.72 15.12 -19.49
N THR A 256 -15.47 16.40 -19.67
CA THR A 256 -16.36 17.31 -20.42
C THR A 256 -15.72 17.62 -21.77
N LEU A 257 -16.51 17.56 -22.84
CA LEU A 257 -16.05 17.95 -24.17
C LEU A 257 -15.69 19.43 -24.19
N TYR A 258 -14.64 19.74 -24.96
CA TYR A 258 -14.31 21.14 -25.21
C TYR A 258 -15.47 21.85 -25.94
N ASP A 259 -15.74 23.07 -25.54
CA ASP A 259 -16.77 23.89 -26.17
C ASP A 259 -16.26 24.39 -27.55
N MET A 260 -16.71 23.76 -28.60
CA MET A 260 -16.33 24.07 -29.99
C MET A 260 -16.72 25.50 -30.42
N ASN A 261 -17.68 26.13 -29.76
CA ASN A 261 -18.03 27.53 -30.03
C ASN A 261 -16.88 28.51 -29.70
N LYS A 262 -15.92 28.07 -28.91
CA LYS A 262 -14.70 28.81 -28.59
C LYS A 262 -13.60 28.70 -29.66
N LEU A 263 -13.84 27.93 -30.73
CA LEU A 263 -12.92 27.72 -31.85
C LEU A 263 -13.56 28.14 -33.18
N PRO A 264 -13.85 29.45 -33.37
CA PRO A 264 -14.51 29.95 -34.59
C PRO A 264 -13.69 29.73 -35.86
N GLU A 265 -12.34 29.63 -35.74
CA GLU A 265 -11.41 29.30 -36.81
C GLU A 265 -11.58 27.87 -37.35
N LEU A 266 -12.08 26.94 -36.53
CA LEU A 266 -12.41 25.58 -36.93
C LEU A 266 -13.88 25.38 -37.29
N GLY A 267 -14.63 26.46 -37.43
CA GLY A 267 -16.06 26.43 -37.78
C GLY A 267 -16.97 26.28 -36.55
N GLY A 268 -16.45 26.39 -35.37
CA GLY A 268 -17.24 26.34 -34.15
C GLY A 268 -18.35 27.41 -34.14
N GLY A 269 -19.59 27.02 -33.81
CA GLY A 269 -20.73 27.89 -33.79
C GLY A 269 -21.27 28.35 -35.17
N LYS A 270 -20.69 27.88 -36.28
CA LYS A 270 -21.08 28.25 -37.63
C LYS A 270 -21.80 27.15 -38.41
N SER A 271 -21.72 25.91 -37.98
CA SER A 271 -22.45 24.79 -38.60
C SER A 271 -23.63 24.39 -37.73
N ALA A 272 -24.83 24.37 -38.31
CA ALA A 272 -26.00 23.78 -37.67
C ALA A 272 -25.93 22.26 -37.77
#